data_1fb3f688094e729e7a815bc119941c34
#
_entry.id   1fb3f688094e729e7a815bc119941c34
#
_cell.length_a   1.000
_cell.length_b   1.000
_cell.length_c   1.000
_cell.angle_alpha   90.00
_cell.angle_beta   90.00
_cell.angle_gamma   90.00
#
_symmetry.space_group_name_H-M   'P 1'
#
loop_
_entity.id
_entity.type
_entity.pdbx_description
1 polymer ?
#
loop_
_entity_poly.entity_id
_entity_poly.type
_entity_poly.pdbx_seq_one_letter_code
_entity_poly.pdbx_strand_id
1 'polypeptide(L)'
;AIKDSLLSAVIIEAVVLATRSGQVVLYQLTDLGRQAALAHQIDPGPVPRESLEHRWWVVQARHDFEKKGYEVTLEHPIQGNGAVDLLAVRPGETIVVEVETGKSDIKANLSHIKRSQYDKMIMIATSPEAVSACQKAIEKVGHHPELPAVELLTWLDIS
;
A
#
# COMPACT_ATOMS: atom_id res chain seq x y z
N ALA A 1 24.06 -9.97 18.25
CA ALA A 1 23.29 -8.83 18.77
C ALA A 1 21.86 -9.25 19.12
N ILE A 2 21.15 -8.43 19.87
CA ILE A 2 19.75 -8.72 20.29
C ILE A 2 18.85 -9.03 19.07
N LYS A 3 18.95 -8.24 17.99
CA LYS A 3 18.20 -8.46 16.76
C LYS A 3 18.42 -9.87 16.20
N ASP A 4 19.65 -10.32 16.12
CA ASP A 4 19.99 -11.63 15.54
C ASP A 4 19.47 -12.77 16.41
N SER A 5 19.51 -12.59 17.73
CA SER A 5 18.91 -13.53 18.68
C SER A 5 17.39 -13.62 18.51
N LEU A 6 16.70 -12.49 18.31
CA LEU A 6 15.25 -12.46 18.08
C LEU A 6 14.87 -13.09 16.74
N LEU A 7 15.67 -12.88 15.69
CA LEU A 7 15.49 -13.54 14.38
C LEU A 7 15.69 -15.06 14.51
N SER A 8 16.75 -15.51 15.17
CA SER A 8 17.04 -16.93 15.38
C SER A 8 15.96 -17.62 16.21
N ALA A 9 15.36 -16.93 17.19
CA ALA A 9 14.25 -17.44 17.99
C ALA A 9 12.89 -17.34 17.29
N VAL A 10 12.84 -16.84 16.06
CA VAL A 10 11.60 -16.61 15.28
C VAL A 10 10.60 -15.69 15.99
N ILE A 11 11.09 -14.80 16.84
CA ILE A 11 10.29 -13.77 17.55
C ILE A 11 9.95 -12.62 16.61
N ILE A 12 10.89 -12.28 15.74
CA ILE A 12 10.70 -11.31 14.66
C ILE A 12 11.03 -11.96 13.31
N GLU A 13 10.44 -11.43 12.26
CA GLU A 13 10.79 -11.75 10.89
C GLU A 13 11.22 -10.50 10.14
N ALA A 14 12.08 -10.68 9.14
CA ALA A 14 12.56 -9.62 8.28
C ALA A 14 11.85 -9.65 6.93
N VAL A 15 11.45 -8.48 6.43
CA VAL A 15 10.93 -8.27 5.08
C VAL A 15 11.87 -7.33 4.35
N VAL A 16 12.42 -7.77 3.22
CA VAL A 16 13.33 -6.97 2.38
C VAL A 16 12.55 -6.42 1.20
N LEU A 17 12.57 -5.11 1.04
CA LEU A 17 11.89 -4.43 -0.04
C LEU A 17 12.90 -3.70 -0.93
N ALA A 18 12.72 -3.83 -2.25
CA ALA A 18 13.45 -3.01 -3.21
C ALA A 18 12.86 -1.58 -3.20
N THR A 19 13.73 -0.59 -3.26
CA THR A 19 13.37 0.83 -3.36
C THR A 19 14.17 1.49 -4.47
N ARG A 20 13.83 2.71 -4.83
CA ARG A 20 14.58 3.50 -5.81
C ARG A 20 16.05 3.68 -5.44
N SER A 21 16.36 3.80 -4.15
CA SER A 21 17.72 4.04 -3.63
C SER A 21 18.44 2.77 -3.16
N GLY A 22 17.86 1.57 -3.38
CA GLY A 22 18.47 0.31 -2.96
C GLY A 22 17.46 -0.63 -2.30
N GLN A 23 17.76 -1.06 -1.10
CA GLN A 23 16.89 -1.96 -0.33
C GLN A 23 16.64 -1.40 1.07
N VAL A 24 15.47 -1.70 1.60
CA VAL A 24 15.12 -1.49 3.01
C VAL A 24 14.79 -2.83 3.65
N VAL A 25 15.21 -3.01 4.87
CA VAL A 25 14.88 -4.19 5.68
C VAL A 25 13.95 -3.74 6.80
N LEU A 26 12.75 -4.30 6.80
CA LEU A 26 11.72 -4.05 7.81
C LEU A 26 11.62 -5.27 8.72
N TYR A 27 11.23 -5.06 9.96
CA TYR A 27 11.04 -6.13 10.94
C TYR A 27 9.64 -6.06 11.53
N GLN A 28 9.04 -7.22 11.76
CA GLN A 28 7.77 -7.32 12.48
C GLN A 28 7.78 -8.52 13.43
N LEU A 29 6.92 -8.46 14.44
CA LEU A 29 6.70 -9.60 15.32
C LEU A 29 6.02 -10.73 14.54
N THR A 30 6.49 -11.94 14.71
CA THR A 30 5.78 -13.16 14.30
C THR A 30 4.62 -13.43 15.26
N ASP A 31 3.78 -14.41 14.96
CA ASP A 31 2.74 -14.86 15.91
C ASP A 31 3.35 -15.33 17.22
N LEU A 32 4.47 -16.05 17.14
CA LEU A 32 5.24 -16.46 18.33
C LEU A 32 5.77 -15.24 19.10
N GLY A 33 6.26 -14.22 18.38
CA GLY A 33 6.74 -12.99 18.99
C GLY A 33 5.63 -12.23 19.70
N ARG A 34 4.44 -12.19 19.14
CA ARG A 34 3.27 -11.56 19.77
C ARG A 34 2.85 -12.31 21.03
N GLN A 35 2.84 -13.64 20.99
CA GLN A 35 2.56 -14.47 22.18
C GLN A 35 3.61 -14.25 23.28
N ALA A 36 4.88 -14.20 22.90
CA ALA A 36 5.95 -13.93 23.85
C ALA A 36 5.83 -12.54 24.49
N ALA A 37 5.49 -11.50 23.73
CA ALA A 37 5.24 -10.17 24.24
C ALA A 37 4.12 -10.18 25.28
N LEU A 38 2.98 -10.81 24.98
CA LEU A 38 1.85 -10.93 25.90
C LEU A 38 2.23 -11.69 27.18
N ALA A 39 3.01 -12.78 27.08
CA ALA A 39 3.49 -13.54 28.23
C ALA A 39 4.37 -12.69 29.16
N HIS A 40 5.05 -11.68 28.62
CA HIS A 40 5.86 -10.72 29.37
C HIS A 40 5.12 -9.41 29.70
N GLN A 41 3.80 -9.38 29.59
CA GLN A 41 2.95 -8.22 29.85
C GLN A 41 3.29 -6.99 28.98
N ILE A 42 3.82 -7.25 27.78
CA ILE A 42 4.09 -6.23 26.77
C ILE A 42 2.96 -6.28 25.74
N ASP A 43 2.26 -5.16 25.55
CA ASP A 43 1.23 -5.07 24.52
C ASP A 43 1.87 -5.04 23.13
N PRO A 44 1.66 -6.05 22.28
CA PRO A 44 2.18 -6.06 20.91
C PRO A 44 1.37 -5.18 19.94
N GLY A 45 0.37 -4.49 20.43
CA GLY A 45 -0.60 -3.76 19.62
C GLY A 45 -1.55 -4.68 18.83
N PRO A 46 -2.46 -4.13 18.03
CA PRO A 46 -3.38 -4.92 17.21
C PRO A 46 -2.65 -5.72 16.13
N VAL A 47 -3.24 -6.84 15.70
CA VAL A 47 -2.75 -7.56 14.52
C VAL A 47 -3.08 -6.74 13.28
N PRO A 48 -2.10 -6.33 12.46
CA PRO A 48 -2.35 -5.57 11.26
C PRO A 48 -3.16 -6.41 10.24
N ARG A 49 -4.11 -5.76 9.55
CA ARG A 49 -4.87 -6.40 8.46
C ARG A 49 -4.04 -6.54 7.20
N GLU A 50 -3.24 -5.51 6.92
CA GLU A 50 -2.40 -5.42 5.74
C GLU A 50 -0.98 -5.92 6.01
N SER A 51 -0.31 -6.41 4.96
CA SER A 51 1.09 -6.82 5.06
C SER A 51 2.01 -5.65 5.45
N LEU A 52 3.16 -5.96 6.04
CA LEU A 52 4.15 -4.95 6.37
C LEU A 52 4.64 -4.19 5.13
N GLU A 53 4.81 -4.89 4.00
CA GLU A 53 5.14 -4.30 2.71
C GLU A 53 4.10 -3.26 2.28
N HIS A 54 2.82 -3.63 2.27
CA HIS A 54 1.74 -2.73 1.88
C HIS A 54 1.71 -1.48 2.76
N ARG A 55 1.72 -1.65 4.07
CA ARG A 55 1.70 -0.52 5.04
C ARG A 55 2.89 0.42 4.86
N TRP A 56 4.08 -0.13 4.61
CA TRP A 56 5.28 0.69 4.40
C TRP A 56 5.15 1.53 3.13
N TRP A 57 4.70 0.93 2.03
CA TRP A 57 4.51 1.66 0.77
C TRP A 57 3.39 2.69 0.82
N VAL A 58 2.32 2.44 1.57
CA VAL A 58 1.27 3.45 1.82
C VAL A 58 1.88 4.69 2.51
N VAL A 59 2.74 4.50 3.50
CA VAL A 59 3.43 5.62 4.17
C VAL A 59 4.38 6.36 3.22
N GLN A 60 5.14 5.64 2.39
CA GLN A 60 6.03 6.27 1.41
C GLN A 60 5.22 7.06 0.36
N ALA A 61 4.15 6.50 -0.16
CA ALA A 61 3.26 7.18 -1.09
C ALA A 61 2.66 8.45 -0.47
N ARG A 62 2.19 8.38 0.77
CA ARG A 62 1.71 9.55 1.52
C ARG A 62 2.75 10.65 1.52
N HIS A 63 3.98 10.37 1.95
CA HIS A 63 5.06 11.36 2.02
C HIS A 63 5.37 11.96 0.63
N ASP A 64 5.36 11.12 -0.42
CA ASP A 64 5.63 11.57 -1.78
C ASP A 64 4.55 12.55 -2.28
N PHE A 65 3.27 12.25 -2.03
CA PHE A 65 2.17 13.14 -2.38
C PHE A 65 2.15 14.43 -1.54
N GLU A 66 2.43 14.35 -0.24
CA GLU A 66 2.55 15.53 0.63
C GLU A 66 3.68 16.46 0.15
N LYS A 67 4.83 15.93 -0.25
CA LYS A 67 5.92 16.72 -0.86
C LYS A 67 5.51 17.40 -2.17
N LYS A 68 4.58 16.81 -2.93
CA LYS A 68 4.02 17.38 -4.17
C LYS A 68 2.89 18.38 -3.91
N GLY A 69 2.62 18.70 -2.65
CA GLY A 69 1.63 19.72 -2.24
C GLY A 69 0.20 19.23 -2.14
N TYR A 70 -0.02 17.92 -2.05
CA TYR A 70 -1.33 17.34 -1.79
C TYR A 70 -1.61 17.25 -0.29
N GLU A 71 -2.86 17.47 0.10
CA GLU A 71 -3.40 17.01 1.37
C GLU A 71 -3.78 15.55 1.23
N VAL A 72 -3.29 14.68 2.12
CA VAL A 72 -3.47 13.23 2.01
C VAL A 72 -4.26 12.67 3.18
N THR A 73 -5.31 11.92 2.86
CA THR A 73 -6.12 11.15 3.81
C THR A 73 -5.89 9.66 3.57
N LEU A 74 -5.55 8.91 4.62
CA LEU A 74 -5.39 7.45 4.55
C LEU A 74 -6.73 6.75 4.76
N GLU A 75 -6.87 5.56 4.16
CA GLU A 75 -8.06 4.70 4.32
C GLU A 75 -9.36 5.46 4.04
N HIS A 76 -9.38 6.23 2.95
CA HIS A 76 -10.55 7.04 2.60
C HIS A 76 -11.72 6.15 2.17
N PRO A 77 -12.89 6.23 2.86
CA PRO A 77 -14.06 5.43 2.50
C PRO A 77 -14.60 5.82 1.11
N ILE A 78 -14.97 4.81 0.33
CA ILE A 78 -15.63 4.99 -0.97
C ILE A 78 -17.09 4.54 -0.90
N GLN A 79 -17.92 5.08 -1.81
CA GLN A 79 -19.33 4.69 -1.85
C GLN A 79 -19.48 3.20 -2.19
N GLY A 80 -20.28 2.52 -1.38
CA GLY A 80 -20.64 1.13 -1.58
C GLY A 80 -20.00 0.20 -0.56
N ASN A 81 -18.71 -0.05 -0.62
CA ASN A 81 -17.99 -0.87 0.36
C ASN A 81 -16.49 -0.71 0.17
N GLY A 82 -15.79 -0.54 1.28
CA GLY A 82 -14.34 -0.48 1.32
C GLY A 82 -13.80 0.95 1.43
N ALA A 83 -12.50 1.04 1.32
CA ALA A 83 -11.74 2.28 1.36
C ALA A 83 -10.59 2.20 0.36
N VAL A 84 -10.16 3.33 -0.17
CA VAL A 84 -8.91 3.46 -0.91
C VAL A 84 -7.76 3.70 0.06
N ASP A 85 -6.56 3.27 -0.30
CA ASP A 85 -5.39 3.43 0.57
C ASP A 85 -5.10 4.90 0.88
N LEU A 86 -5.14 5.76 -0.16
CA LEU A 86 -4.97 7.21 0.01
C LEU A 86 -5.95 7.99 -0.87
N LEU A 87 -6.40 9.12 -0.33
CA LEU A 87 -7.00 10.20 -1.10
C LEU A 87 -6.05 11.40 -1.06
N ALA A 88 -5.59 11.86 -2.22
CA ALA A 88 -4.71 13.01 -2.37
C ALA A 88 -5.49 14.17 -3.04
N VAL A 89 -5.56 15.31 -2.35
CA VAL A 89 -6.35 16.46 -2.78
C VAL A 89 -5.49 17.72 -2.82
N ARG A 90 -5.64 18.47 -3.90
CA ARG A 90 -5.18 19.87 -4.00
C ARG A 90 -6.18 20.67 -4.81
N PRO A 91 -6.09 22.04 -4.84
CA PRO A 91 -7.04 22.84 -5.59
C PRO A 91 -7.17 22.40 -7.06
N GLY A 92 -8.39 21.99 -7.46
CA GLY A 92 -8.71 21.55 -8.82
C GLY A 92 -8.33 20.11 -9.15
N GLU A 93 -7.84 19.29 -8.21
CA GLU A 93 -7.47 17.91 -8.47
C GLU A 93 -7.70 17.00 -7.27
N THR A 94 -8.40 15.90 -7.51
CA THR A 94 -8.68 14.85 -6.52
C THR A 94 -8.24 13.50 -7.08
N ILE A 95 -7.27 12.88 -6.42
CA ILE A 95 -6.64 11.62 -6.87
C ILE A 95 -6.89 10.55 -5.81
N VAL A 96 -7.34 9.38 -6.24
CA VAL A 96 -7.30 8.17 -5.42
C VAL A 96 -6.04 7.37 -5.74
N VAL A 97 -5.42 6.82 -4.71
CA VAL A 97 -4.19 6.04 -4.82
C VAL A 97 -4.38 4.69 -4.16
N GLU A 98 -4.01 3.64 -4.86
CA GLU A 98 -3.98 2.25 -4.39
C GLU A 98 -2.57 1.70 -4.48
N VAL A 99 -2.12 1.07 -3.41
CA VAL A 99 -0.83 0.37 -3.35
C VAL A 99 -1.06 -1.11 -3.59
N GLU A 100 -0.46 -1.64 -4.65
CA GLU A 100 -0.66 -3.00 -5.10
C GLU A 100 0.59 -3.85 -4.93
N THR A 101 0.48 -4.88 -4.10
CA THR A 101 1.55 -5.86 -3.88
C THR A 101 1.43 -7.09 -4.78
N GLY A 102 0.38 -7.13 -5.63
CA GLY A 102 0.08 -8.24 -6.52
C GLY A 102 -0.77 -9.36 -5.90
N LYS A 103 -1.24 -9.19 -4.66
CA LYS A 103 -2.01 -10.20 -3.91
C LYS A 103 -3.50 -9.87 -3.77
N SER A 104 -3.92 -8.67 -4.19
CA SER A 104 -5.31 -8.21 -4.09
C SER A 104 -6.12 -8.48 -5.38
N ASP A 105 -7.43 -8.37 -5.29
CA ASP A 105 -8.31 -8.33 -6.48
C ASP A 105 -8.33 -6.92 -7.08
N ILE A 106 -7.32 -6.63 -7.91
CA ILE A 106 -7.11 -5.33 -8.52
C ILE A 106 -8.32 -4.89 -9.36
N LYS A 107 -9.00 -5.82 -10.03
CA LYS A 107 -10.19 -5.49 -10.83
C LYS A 107 -11.35 -5.04 -9.96
N ALA A 108 -11.57 -5.71 -8.83
CA ALA A 108 -12.58 -5.30 -7.88
C ALA A 108 -12.27 -3.91 -7.35
N ASN A 109 -11.02 -3.62 -6.99
CA ASN A 109 -10.59 -2.30 -6.52
C ASN A 109 -10.85 -1.22 -7.58
N LEU A 110 -10.49 -1.47 -8.85
CA LEU A 110 -10.76 -0.55 -9.95
C LEU A 110 -12.26 -0.27 -10.13
N SER A 111 -13.11 -1.28 -10.03
CA SER A 111 -14.54 -1.17 -10.32
C SER A 111 -15.31 -0.25 -9.36
N HIS A 112 -14.77 0.02 -8.18
CA HIS A 112 -15.39 0.86 -7.16
C HIS A 112 -15.08 2.36 -7.33
N ILE A 113 -14.10 2.72 -8.17
CA ILE A 113 -13.68 4.11 -8.35
C ILE A 113 -14.45 4.74 -9.49
N LYS A 114 -15.13 5.86 -9.23
CA LYS A 114 -15.97 6.53 -10.23
C LYS A 114 -15.40 7.87 -10.68
N ARG A 115 -15.37 8.09 -11.99
CA ARG A 115 -14.96 9.34 -12.63
C ARG A 115 -15.77 10.55 -12.17
N SER A 116 -17.01 10.35 -11.74
CA SER A 116 -17.84 11.44 -11.21
C SER A 116 -17.38 12.00 -9.88
N GLN A 117 -16.50 11.29 -9.17
CA GLN A 117 -16.02 11.65 -7.83
C GLN A 117 -14.52 11.98 -7.79
N TYR A 118 -13.75 11.41 -8.72
CA TYR A 118 -12.28 11.50 -8.71
C TYR A 118 -11.76 11.83 -10.11
N ASP A 119 -10.77 12.72 -10.17
CA ASP A 119 -10.17 13.14 -11.45
C ASP A 119 -9.23 12.09 -12.02
N LYS A 120 -8.53 11.37 -11.14
CA LYS A 120 -7.53 10.39 -11.51
C LYS A 120 -7.45 9.27 -10.46
N MET A 121 -7.08 8.08 -10.93
CA MET A 121 -6.64 6.98 -10.09
C MET A 121 -5.17 6.67 -10.36
N ILE A 122 -4.39 6.53 -9.31
CA ILE A 122 -2.99 6.09 -9.39
C ILE A 122 -2.86 4.74 -8.70
N MET A 123 -2.27 3.79 -9.41
CA MET A 123 -1.89 2.50 -8.85
C MET A 123 -0.38 2.48 -8.67
N ILE A 124 0.09 2.11 -7.48
CA ILE A 124 1.53 2.00 -7.17
C ILE A 124 1.85 0.51 -7.02
N ALA A 125 2.52 -0.05 -8.01
CA ALA A 125 2.96 -1.44 -7.99
C ALA A 125 4.31 -1.58 -7.27
N THR A 126 4.39 -2.46 -6.30
CA THR A 126 5.54 -2.58 -5.38
C THR A 126 6.62 -3.54 -5.85
N SER A 127 6.36 -4.29 -6.93
CA SER A 127 7.27 -5.29 -7.49
C SER A 127 7.01 -5.52 -8.99
N PRO A 128 7.91 -6.17 -9.75
CA PRO A 128 7.67 -6.54 -11.14
C PRO A 128 6.42 -7.41 -11.34
N GLU A 129 6.13 -8.29 -10.39
CA GLU A 129 4.93 -9.14 -10.40
C GLU A 129 3.67 -8.30 -10.23
N ALA A 130 3.70 -7.34 -9.32
CA ALA A 130 2.61 -6.39 -9.11
C ALA A 130 2.39 -5.49 -10.33
N VAL A 131 3.45 -5.03 -11.00
CA VAL A 131 3.35 -4.28 -12.27
C VAL A 131 2.61 -5.10 -13.32
N SER A 132 3.00 -6.35 -13.53
CA SER A 132 2.34 -7.24 -14.49
C SER A 132 0.87 -7.46 -14.17
N ALA A 133 0.53 -7.63 -12.90
CA ALA A 133 -0.85 -7.81 -12.45
C ALA A 133 -1.69 -6.54 -12.67
N CYS A 134 -1.15 -5.36 -12.34
CA CYS A 134 -1.80 -4.07 -12.57
C CYS A 134 -2.04 -3.82 -14.06
N GLN A 135 -1.04 -4.03 -14.90
CA GLN A 135 -1.16 -3.86 -16.37
C GLN A 135 -2.30 -4.71 -16.93
N LYS A 136 -2.36 -5.99 -16.58
CA LYS A 136 -3.44 -6.90 -17.02
C LYS A 136 -4.82 -6.45 -16.56
N ALA A 137 -4.92 -5.91 -15.33
CA ALA A 137 -6.19 -5.40 -14.81
C ALA A 137 -6.62 -4.12 -15.54
N ILE A 138 -5.70 -3.19 -15.77
CA ILE A 138 -5.94 -1.93 -16.48
C ILE A 138 -6.36 -2.20 -17.94
N GLU A 139 -5.70 -3.13 -18.64
CA GLU A 139 -6.07 -3.54 -20.00
C GLU A 139 -7.50 -4.07 -20.09
N LYS A 140 -7.96 -4.79 -19.06
CA LYS A 140 -9.30 -5.38 -19.06
C LYS A 140 -10.41 -4.41 -18.71
N VAL A 141 -10.18 -3.49 -17.77
CA VAL A 141 -11.24 -2.63 -17.23
C VAL A 141 -10.93 -1.15 -17.28
N GLY A 142 -9.67 -0.75 -17.52
CA GLY A 142 -9.23 0.65 -17.47
C GLY A 142 -9.84 1.57 -18.52
N HIS A 143 -10.47 1.01 -19.55
CA HIS A 143 -11.18 1.77 -20.59
C HIS A 143 -12.69 1.94 -20.33
N HIS A 144 -13.18 1.49 -19.17
CA HIS A 144 -14.59 1.65 -18.83
C HIS A 144 -14.92 3.13 -18.65
N PRO A 145 -15.99 3.65 -19.30
CA PRO A 145 -16.28 5.10 -19.34
C PRO A 145 -16.56 5.73 -17.97
N GLU A 146 -16.94 4.93 -16.99
CA GLU A 146 -17.19 5.40 -15.63
C GLU A 146 -15.92 5.50 -14.76
N LEU A 147 -14.79 4.93 -15.21
CA LEU A 147 -13.53 5.04 -14.51
C LEU A 147 -12.83 6.37 -14.81
N PRO A 148 -12.16 6.96 -13.81
CA PRO A 148 -11.22 8.06 -14.08
C PRO A 148 -10.02 7.55 -14.88
N ALA A 149 -9.18 8.46 -15.36
CA ALA A 149 -7.90 8.09 -15.94
C ALA A 149 -7.07 7.30 -14.92
N VAL A 150 -6.57 6.13 -15.32
CA VAL A 150 -5.74 5.26 -14.48
C VAL A 150 -4.28 5.40 -14.89
N GLU A 151 -3.42 5.75 -13.94
CA GLU A 151 -1.98 5.82 -14.10
C GLU A 151 -1.31 4.74 -13.26
N LEU A 152 -0.35 4.02 -13.84
CA LEU A 152 0.44 3.03 -13.12
C LEU A 152 1.82 3.61 -12.82
N LEU A 153 2.13 3.70 -11.53
CA LEU A 153 3.46 3.98 -11.01
C LEU A 153 4.09 2.71 -10.45
N THR A 154 5.39 2.71 -10.32
CA THR A 154 6.16 1.61 -9.72
C THR A 154 6.85 2.09 -8.44
N TRP A 155 7.41 1.17 -7.68
CA TRP A 155 8.24 1.49 -6.51
C TRP A 155 9.45 2.39 -6.84
N LEU A 156 9.85 2.47 -8.12
CA LEU A 156 10.95 3.34 -8.58
C LEU A 156 10.52 4.80 -8.73
N ASP A 157 9.22 5.07 -8.81
CA ASP A 157 8.66 6.41 -9.01
C ASP A 157 8.36 7.12 -7.67
N ILE A 158 8.35 6.35 -6.58
CA ILE A 158 8.08 6.86 -5.22
C ILE A 158 9.40 7.17 -4.51
N SER A 159 9.51 8.36 -3.93
CA SER A 159 10.75 8.84 -3.30
C SER A 159 10.58 9.17 -1.81
#